data_61bff290caedaa6638547c85e5b9ce35
#
_entry.id   61bff290caedaa6638547c85e5b9ce35
#
_cell.length_a   1.000
_cell.length_b   1.000
_cell.length_c   1.000
_cell.angle_alpha   90.00
_cell.angle_beta   90.00
_cell.angle_gamma   90.00
#
_symmetry.space_group_name_H-M   'P 1'
#
loop_
_entity.id
_entity.type
_entity.pdbx_description
1 polymer ?
#
loop_
_entity_poly.entity_id
_entity_poly.type
_entity_poly.pdbx_seq_one_letter_code
_entity_poly.pdbx_strand_id
1 'polypeptide(L)'
;AVQDAAVAAVKDNAGNTALCAYVTPEDADTESLKSALKDTLPDYMIPAYWVTMDELPVTANGKVDRKALPQPDIEAQSAAYKAPATEMEELLAAIWQDVLGIPDIGISDNFFTLGGDSIKGIQMASRLNQHGLKLEMKDLFQHPTIEELVSYVERTEGKEADQGPVEGESMLTPIQRWFFDRKFTNQHHWNQSVMLHAPKGFDPIAVEKTLQALTEHHDALRMVYREEQGDVIQYNRGLNEASVDMKVFKLNGPAIDNEEKIEREADHLQSSIVLETGNLLKAGLFQAEDGDHLLLAVHHLAVDGVSWRILLEDFAAVYTQLKQGNKPVLPQKTHSFAEYAERLKEFANTKAFLKETDYWRQLEENTIQTPLPKDRQSSDQRMKHTRTVQFSLTAEETEKLTTKVHEAYHTEMNDILLTALGLAMKNWTGQDQVSVHLEGHGREEILEDISISRTVGWFTSMYPMVLNMKHADDLAYQLKQMKEDIRHVPNKGVGYGILRYLTAPEHKTELEFSIQPEISFNYLGQFNEMADSGLFTRSSMPSGQSLSPETEKPNALDIVGYIENETLTMTLAYHSLEFHERTIQAFSDSFKTHLLKVMEHCLAQDGTVLTPSDLGDDDLTLDELDKLMEIF
;
A
#
# COMPACT_ATOMS: atom_id res chain seq x y z
N ALA A 1 13.90 19.15 -42.96
CA ALA A 1 14.92 19.60 -41.97
C ALA A 1 14.40 20.88 -41.31
N VAL A 2 14.56 20.99 -40.00
CA VAL A 2 14.16 22.18 -39.21
C VAL A 2 15.04 23.37 -39.63
N GLN A 3 14.41 24.51 -39.87
CA GLN A 3 15.12 25.76 -40.16
C GLN A 3 15.29 26.61 -38.90
N ASP A 4 14.19 26.78 -38.14
CA ASP A 4 14.18 27.47 -36.86
C ASP A 4 13.28 26.71 -35.87
N ALA A 5 13.59 26.83 -34.57
CA ALA A 5 12.77 26.24 -33.50
C ALA A 5 12.72 27.16 -32.29
N ALA A 6 11.60 27.13 -31.59
CA ALA A 6 11.43 27.78 -30.29
C ALA A 6 10.62 26.85 -29.38
N VAL A 7 10.94 26.85 -28.08
CA VAL A 7 10.16 26.14 -27.09
C VAL A 7 9.56 27.15 -26.09
N ALA A 8 8.30 27.02 -25.81
CA ALA A 8 7.60 27.83 -24.82
C ALA A 8 6.74 26.95 -23.89
N ALA A 9 6.60 27.39 -22.66
CA ALA A 9 5.66 26.79 -21.72
C ALA A 9 4.23 27.24 -22.06
N VAL A 10 3.31 26.30 -22.22
CA VAL A 10 1.88 26.55 -22.50
C VAL A 10 1.05 25.89 -21.41
N LYS A 11 -0.16 26.40 -21.17
CA LYS A 11 -1.08 25.75 -20.25
C LYS A 11 -2.03 24.84 -21.03
N ASP A 12 -2.16 23.60 -20.58
CA ASP A 12 -3.16 22.66 -21.10
C ASP A 12 -4.59 23.00 -20.65
N ASN A 13 -5.58 22.25 -21.10
CA ASN A 13 -6.98 22.46 -20.73
C ASN A 13 -7.28 22.20 -19.25
N ALA A 14 -6.41 21.44 -18.56
CA ALA A 14 -6.48 21.20 -17.12
C ALA A 14 -5.74 22.27 -16.29
N GLY A 15 -5.05 23.22 -16.96
CA GLY A 15 -4.27 24.28 -16.32
C GLY A 15 -2.82 23.92 -16.02
N ASN A 16 -2.35 22.72 -16.41
CA ASN A 16 -0.97 22.29 -16.23
C ASN A 16 -0.04 22.98 -17.22
N THR A 17 1.21 23.18 -16.82
CA THR A 17 2.24 23.77 -17.70
C THR A 17 2.97 22.66 -18.44
N ALA A 18 2.91 22.69 -19.77
CA ALA A 18 3.60 21.74 -20.64
C ALA A 18 4.51 22.49 -21.64
N LEU A 19 5.54 21.82 -22.13
CA LEU A 19 6.40 22.37 -23.17
C LEU A 19 5.72 22.23 -24.53
N CYS A 20 5.72 23.31 -25.31
CA CYS A 20 5.30 23.33 -26.71
C CYS A 20 6.50 23.74 -27.60
N ALA A 21 6.83 22.89 -28.56
CA ALA A 21 7.81 23.21 -29.61
C ALA A 21 7.12 23.85 -30.79
N TYR A 22 7.67 24.96 -31.25
CA TYR A 22 7.30 25.66 -32.48
C TYR A 22 8.44 25.48 -33.48
N VAL A 23 8.16 24.86 -34.60
CA VAL A 23 9.20 24.50 -35.59
C VAL A 23 8.84 24.97 -36.97
N THR A 24 9.85 25.34 -37.75
CA THR A 24 9.69 25.72 -39.15
C THR A 24 10.52 24.79 -40.04
N PRO A 25 10.12 24.54 -41.28
CA PRO A 25 8.90 25.00 -41.98
C PRO A 25 7.63 24.24 -41.53
N GLU A 26 6.45 24.62 -42.05
CA GLU A 26 5.15 24.02 -41.72
C GLU A 26 5.07 22.51 -42.02
N ASP A 27 5.88 22.01 -42.95
CA ASP A 27 5.99 20.60 -43.33
C ASP A 27 7.09 19.82 -42.55
N ALA A 28 7.57 20.36 -41.42
CA ALA A 28 8.55 19.67 -40.57
C ALA A 28 8.00 18.36 -40.01
N ASP A 29 8.79 17.29 -40.13
CA ASP A 29 8.46 15.98 -39.58
C ASP A 29 8.67 15.94 -38.05
N THR A 30 7.61 16.26 -37.33
CA THR A 30 7.61 16.31 -35.84
C THR A 30 7.83 14.97 -35.18
N GLU A 31 7.40 13.85 -35.78
CA GLU A 31 7.60 12.52 -35.22
C GLU A 31 9.07 12.07 -35.26
N SER A 32 9.75 12.34 -36.39
CA SER A 32 11.19 12.10 -36.44
C SER A 32 11.96 12.97 -35.47
N LEU A 33 11.50 14.19 -35.20
CA LEU A 33 12.12 15.09 -34.23
C LEU A 33 11.92 14.62 -32.81
N LYS A 34 10.71 14.17 -32.45
CA LYS A 34 10.42 13.54 -31.15
C LYS A 34 11.31 12.33 -30.91
N SER A 35 11.41 11.43 -31.92
CA SER A 35 12.25 10.24 -31.82
C SER A 35 13.72 10.60 -31.58
N ALA A 36 14.25 11.59 -32.31
CA ALA A 36 15.64 12.03 -32.16
C ALA A 36 15.91 12.70 -30.80
N LEU A 37 14.90 13.37 -30.24
CA LEU A 37 15.01 13.98 -28.90
C LEU A 37 14.96 12.92 -27.80
N LYS A 38 14.20 11.83 -27.96
CA LYS A 38 14.19 10.71 -27.00
C LYS A 38 15.57 10.06 -26.84
N ASP A 39 16.40 10.06 -27.86
CA ASP A 39 17.77 9.53 -27.81
C ASP A 39 18.77 10.47 -27.08
N THR A 40 18.38 11.70 -26.79
CA THR A 40 19.31 12.75 -26.32
C THR A 40 18.82 13.56 -25.13
N LEU A 41 17.52 13.55 -24.88
CA LEU A 41 16.89 14.28 -23.78
C LEU A 41 16.01 13.33 -22.94
N PRO A 42 15.94 13.54 -21.62
CA PRO A 42 14.95 12.91 -20.77
C PRO A 42 13.52 13.23 -21.26
N ASP A 43 12.58 12.33 -21.03
CA ASP A 43 11.20 12.44 -21.52
C ASP A 43 10.49 13.75 -21.10
N TYR A 44 10.76 14.23 -19.89
CA TYR A 44 10.21 15.50 -19.39
C TYR A 44 10.72 16.77 -20.10
N MET A 45 11.84 16.69 -20.83
CA MET A 45 12.35 17.79 -21.69
C MET A 45 11.82 17.71 -23.11
N ILE A 46 11.15 16.65 -23.48
CA ILE A 46 10.54 16.48 -24.79
C ILE A 46 9.24 17.28 -24.83
N PRO A 47 9.07 18.24 -25.78
CA PRO A 47 7.83 19.00 -25.84
C PRO A 47 6.61 18.10 -26.04
N ALA A 48 5.61 18.25 -25.15
CA ALA A 48 4.34 17.53 -25.25
C ALA A 48 3.52 17.97 -26.46
N TYR A 49 3.63 19.26 -26.83
CA TYR A 49 2.90 19.84 -27.95
C TYR A 49 3.86 20.34 -29.03
N TRP A 50 3.44 20.22 -30.28
CA TRP A 50 4.22 20.60 -31.43
C TRP A 50 3.36 21.43 -32.38
N VAL A 51 3.87 22.61 -32.76
CA VAL A 51 3.23 23.51 -33.72
C VAL A 51 4.21 23.74 -34.84
N THR A 52 3.83 23.35 -36.06
CA THR A 52 4.58 23.64 -37.26
C THR A 52 4.06 24.95 -37.86
N MET A 53 4.95 25.78 -38.39
CA MET A 53 4.61 27.09 -38.98
C MET A 53 5.62 27.48 -40.03
N ASP A 54 5.23 28.38 -40.94
CA ASP A 54 6.13 28.83 -42.02
C ASP A 54 7.29 29.65 -41.47
N GLU A 55 7.03 30.57 -40.54
CA GLU A 55 8.04 31.45 -39.95
C GLU A 55 7.72 31.69 -38.45
N LEU A 56 8.76 31.73 -37.58
CA LEU A 56 8.58 32.12 -36.19
C LEU A 56 8.35 33.65 -36.09
N PRO A 57 7.37 34.10 -35.27
CA PRO A 57 7.15 35.54 -35.06
C PRO A 57 8.36 36.16 -34.36
N VAL A 58 8.82 37.30 -34.87
CA VAL A 58 9.96 38.00 -34.29
C VAL A 58 9.62 39.42 -33.85
N THR A 59 10.24 39.85 -32.75
CA THR A 59 10.14 41.25 -32.28
C THR A 59 10.88 42.21 -33.21
N ALA A 60 10.65 43.49 -33.05
CA ALA A 60 11.36 44.56 -33.82
C ALA A 60 12.89 44.47 -33.71
N ASN A 61 13.43 43.76 -32.72
CA ASN A 61 14.86 43.54 -32.50
C ASN A 61 15.37 42.19 -33.06
N GLY A 62 14.54 41.45 -33.81
CA GLY A 62 14.91 40.18 -34.45
C GLY A 62 14.95 38.96 -33.51
N LYS A 63 14.46 39.07 -32.29
CA LYS A 63 14.30 37.91 -31.36
C LYS A 63 12.92 37.30 -31.49
N VAL A 64 12.80 35.99 -31.28
CA VAL A 64 11.50 35.30 -31.26
C VAL A 64 10.54 35.97 -30.28
N ASP A 65 9.38 36.37 -30.78
CA ASP A 65 8.30 36.94 -29.97
C ASP A 65 7.45 35.82 -29.39
N ARG A 66 7.84 35.30 -28.21
CA ARG A 66 7.12 34.21 -27.53
C ARG A 66 5.68 34.54 -27.18
N LYS A 67 5.30 35.82 -27.10
CA LYS A 67 3.92 36.23 -26.83
C LYS A 67 3.03 36.19 -28.07
N ALA A 68 3.61 36.24 -29.23
CA ALA A 68 2.94 36.16 -30.54
C ALA A 68 2.85 34.71 -31.06
N LEU A 69 3.45 33.72 -30.37
CA LEU A 69 3.31 32.32 -30.73
C LEU A 69 1.84 31.89 -30.58
N PRO A 70 1.27 31.13 -31.54
CA PRO A 70 -0.09 30.64 -31.44
C PRO A 70 -0.23 29.66 -30.30
N GLN A 71 -1.39 29.63 -29.67
CA GLN A 71 -1.72 28.55 -28.71
C GLN A 71 -1.77 27.22 -29.49
N PRO A 72 -1.13 26.14 -28.99
CA PRO A 72 -1.27 24.84 -29.62
C PRO A 72 -2.75 24.40 -29.55
N ASP A 73 -3.18 23.67 -30.54
CA ASP A 73 -4.48 23.01 -30.50
C ASP A 73 -4.38 21.81 -29.53
N ILE A 74 -4.62 22.10 -28.26
CA ILE A 74 -4.47 21.16 -27.17
C ILE A 74 -5.50 20.02 -27.25
N GLU A 75 -6.71 20.28 -27.80
CA GLU A 75 -7.70 19.24 -28.01
C GLU A 75 -7.31 18.27 -29.13
N ALA A 76 -6.58 18.75 -30.14
CA ALA A 76 -6.10 17.90 -31.23
C ALA A 76 -4.76 17.21 -30.91
N GLN A 77 -4.01 17.70 -29.91
CA GLN A 77 -2.67 17.24 -29.53
C GLN A 77 -2.55 16.77 -28.07
N SER A 78 -3.61 16.91 -27.22
CA SER A 78 -3.63 16.22 -25.93
C SER A 78 -3.32 14.76 -26.20
N ALA A 79 -2.47 14.13 -25.41
CA ALA A 79 -2.00 12.77 -25.63
C ALA A 79 -3.19 11.91 -26.11
N ALA A 80 -3.23 11.67 -27.40
CA ALA A 80 -4.40 11.12 -28.02
C ALA A 80 -4.57 9.77 -27.35
N TYR A 81 -5.75 9.51 -26.72
CA TYR A 81 -6.10 8.19 -26.26
C TYR A 81 -5.61 7.18 -27.29
N LYS A 82 -4.53 6.51 -26.94
CA LYS A 82 -3.90 5.51 -27.81
C LYS A 82 -4.58 4.19 -27.43
N ALA A 83 -5.54 3.79 -28.25
CA ALA A 83 -6.27 2.55 -28.02
C ALA A 83 -5.32 1.36 -28.05
N PRO A 84 -5.55 0.33 -27.23
CA PRO A 84 -4.88 -0.96 -27.34
C PRO A 84 -5.01 -1.52 -28.76
N ALA A 85 -3.91 -2.04 -29.31
CA ALA A 85 -3.83 -2.55 -30.69
C ALA A 85 -3.52 -4.05 -30.77
N THR A 86 -3.01 -4.63 -29.68
CA THR A 86 -2.70 -6.07 -29.59
C THR A 86 -3.56 -6.74 -28.52
N GLU A 87 -3.77 -8.06 -28.62
CA GLU A 87 -4.51 -8.83 -27.61
C GLU A 87 -3.92 -8.67 -26.20
N MET A 88 -2.60 -8.51 -26.08
CA MET A 88 -1.94 -8.30 -24.79
C MET A 88 -2.19 -6.90 -24.24
N GLU A 89 -2.14 -5.87 -25.08
CA GLU A 89 -2.47 -4.50 -24.70
C GLU A 89 -3.96 -4.38 -24.30
N GLU A 90 -4.87 -5.05 -25.03
CA GLU A 90 -6.29 -5.10 -24.70
C GLU A 90 -6.51 -5.77 -23.33
N LEU A 91 -5.81 -6.87 -23.05
CA LEU A 91 -5.88 -7.56 -21.76
C LEU A 91 -5.34 -6.68 -20.61
N LEU A 92 -4.18 -6.05 -20.81
CA LEU A 92 -3.58 -5.15 -19.81
C LEU A 92 -4.50 -3.95 -19.54
N ALA A 93 -5.04 -3.33 -20.60
CA ALA A 93 -5.96 -2.21 -20.45
C ALA A 93 -7.23 -2.61 -19.69
N ALA A 94 -7.82 -3.77 -20.00
CA ALA A 94 -8.97 -4.30 -19.29
C ALA A 94 -8.67 -4.58 -17.79
N ILE A 95 -7.50 -5.14 -17.49
CA ILE A 95 -7.06 -5.37 -16.12
C ILE A 95 -6.84 -4.04 -15.38
N TRP A 96 -6.22 -3.05 -16.02
CA TRP A 96 -6.02 -1.73 -15.43
C TRP A 96 -7.35 -1.02 -15.16
N GLN A 97 -8.29 -1.07 -16.11
CA GLN A 97 -9.65 -0.53 -15.95
C GLN A 97 -10.36 -1.14 -14.73
N ASP A 98 -10.25 -2.45 -14.57
CA ASP A 98 -10.85 -3.18 -13.44
C ASP A 98 -10.17 -2.80 -12.11
N VAL A 99 -8.82 -2.75 -12.09
CA VAL A 99 -8.03 -2.48 -10.87
C VAL A 99 -8.04 -1.00 -10.47
N LEU A 100 -8.04 -0.09 -11.44
CA LEU A 100 -8.02 1.35 -11.17
C LEU A 100 -9.41 1.96 -11.04
N GLY A 101 -10.46 1.25 -11.53
CA GLY A 101 -11.85 1.75 -11.54
C GLY A 101 -12.10 2.83 -12.60
N ILE A 102 -11.24 2.93 -13.64
CA ILE A 102 -11.29 3.96 -14.69
C ILE A 102 -11.77 3.33 -16.00
N PRO A 103 -12.83 3.82 -16.64
CA PRO A 103 -13.44 3.14 -17.79
C PRO A 103 -12.64 3.20 -19.10
N ASP A 104 -11.85 4.26 -19.32
CA ASP A 104 -11.13 4.48 -20.58
C ASP A 104 -9.63 4.70 -20.29
N ILE A 105 -8.82 3.67 -20.47
CA ILE A 105 -7.35 3.71 -20.27
C ILE A 105 -6.67 3.49 -21.62
N GLY A 106 -5.84 4.44 -22.03
CA GLY A 106 -4.95 4.36 -23.19
C GLY A 106 -3.63 3.66 -22.86
N ILE A 107 -2.95 3.12 -23.87
CA ILE A 107 -1.69 2.38 -23.63
C ILE A 107 -0.52 3.27 -23.22
N SER A 108 -0.62 4.58 -23.39
CA SER A 108 0.38 5.58 -22.97
C SER A 108 0.08 6.23 -21.60
N ASP A 109 -1.03 5.84 -20.96
CA ASP A 109 -1.37 6.34 -19.63
C ASP A 109 -0.45 5.71 -18.57
N ASN A 110 -0.06 6.50 -17.57
CA ASN A 110 0.82 6.05 -16.50
C ASN A 110 0.00 5.51 -15.33
N PHE A 111 0.28 4.27 -14.91
CA PHE A 111 -0.42 3.55 -13.85
C PHE A 111 -0.52 4.34 -12.54
N PHE A 112 0.60 4.95 -12.11
CA PHE A 112 0.65 5.68 -10.84
C PHE A 112 -0.05 7.03 -10.92
N THR A 113 0.05 7.71 -12.07
CA THR A 113 -0.68 8.97 -12.31
C THR A 113 -2.19 8.76 -12.31
N LEU A 114 -2.65 7.57 -12.73
CA LEU A 114 -4.06 7.17 -12.66
C LEU A 114 -4.50 6.69 -11.26
N GLY A 115 -3.66 6.86 -10.24
CA GLY A 115 -3.97 6.48 -8.86
C GLY A 115 -3.66 5.02 -8.52
N GLY A 116 -2.75 4.38 -9.29
CA GLY A 116 -2.16 3.10 -8.97
C GLY A 116 -1.19 3.21 -7.78
N ASP A 117 -1.12 2.17 -6.98
CA ASP A 117 -0.18 2.00 -5.89
C ASP A 117 0.37 0.55 -5.86
N SER A 118 1.27 0.26 -4.92
CA SER A 118 1.85 -1.09 -4.79
C SER A 118 0.78 -2.17 -4.58
N ILE A 119 -0.32 -1.85 -3.90
CA ILE A 119 -1.39 -2.81 -3.62
C ILE A 119 -2.22 -3.07 -4.88
N LYS A 120 -2.55 -2.03 -5.62
CA LYS A 120 -3.20 -2.15 -6.94
C LYS A 120 -2.29 -2.87 -7.95
N GLY A 121 -0.97 -2.65 -7.87
CA GLY A 121 0.01 -3.41 -8.64
C GLY A 121 -0.03 -4.91 -8.34
N ILE A 122 -0.13 -5.31 -7.09
CA ILE A 122 -0.31 -6.72 -6.69
C ILE A 122 -1.63 -7.28 -7.23
N GLN A 123 -2.72 -6.50 -7.21
CA GLN A 123 -4.00 -6.91 -7.81
C GLN A 123 -3.87 -7.13 -9.32
N MET A 124 -3.18 -6.23 -10.03
CA MET A 124 -2.90 -6.36 -11.45
C MET A 124 -2.08 -7.63 -11.73
N ALA A 125 -0.99 -7.88 -11.01
CA ALA A 125 -0.19 -9.09 -11.12
C ALA A 125 -1.03 -10.35 -10.84
N SER A 126 -1.93 -10.29 -9.86
CA SER A 126 -2.90 -11.36 -9.57
C SER A 126 -3.84 -11.64 -10.74
N ARG A 127 -4.38 -10.59 -11.40
CA ARG A 127 -5.23 -10.76 -12.59
C ARG A 127 -4.45 -11.38 -13.76
N LEU A 128 -3.21 -10.92 -14.00
CA LEU A 128 -2.34 -11.49 -15.02
C LEU A 128 -2.08 -12.98 -14.78
N ASN A 129 -1.81 -13.36 -13.53
CA ASN A 129 -1.62 -14.78 -13.18
C ASN A 129 -2.83 -15.65 -13.50
N GLN A 130 -4.06 -15.14 -13.38
CA GLN A 130 -5.29 -15.86 -13.79
C GLN A 130 -5.33 -16.15 -15.29
N HIS A 131 -4.61 -15.36 -16.09
CA HIS A 131 -4.45 -15.56 -17.52
C HIS A 131 -3.18 -16.35 -17.89
N GLY A 132 -2.47 -16.93 -16.89
CA GLY A 132 -1.21 -17.65 -17.10
C GLY A 132 -0.05 -16.74 -17.49
N LEU A 133 -0.10 -15.49 -17.05
CA LEU A 133 0.89 -14.46 -17.32
C LEU A 133 1.56 -14.01 -16.00
N LYS A 134 2.84 -13.68 -16.07
CA LYS A 134 3.62 -13.13 -14.96
C LYS A 134 4.12 -11.73 -15.34
N LEU A 135 4.07 -10.83 -14.39
CA LEU A 135 4.72 -9.53 -14.44
C LEU A 135 5.40 -9.29 -13.10
N GLU A 136 6.66 -8.91 -13.10
CA GLU A 136 7.37 -8.54 -11.87
C GLU A 136 7.02 -7.10 -11.48
N MET A 137 6.81 -6.87 -10.19
CA MET A 137 6.42 -5.54 -9.70
C MET A 137 7.46 -4.47 -10.02
N LYS A 138 8.76 -4.83 -10.05
CA LYS A 138 9.82 -3.90 -10.44
C LYS A 138 9.63 -3.34 -11.86
N ASP A 139 9.11 -4.17 -12.79
CA ASP A 139 8.91 -3.78 -14.18
C ASP A 139 7.76 -2.77 -14.29
N LEU A 140 6.71 -2.91 -13.47
CA LEU A 140 5.64 -1.91 -13.40
C LEU A 140 6.15 -0.54 -12.89
N PHE A 141 7.09 -0.54 -11.93
CA PHE A 141 7.67 0.71 -11.43
C PHE A 141 8.60 1.37 -12.46
N GLN A 142 9.34 0.58 -13.23
CA GLN A 142 10.27 1.08 -14.24
C GLN A 142 9.58 1.44 -15.56
N HIS A 143 8.47 0.77 -15.88
CA HIS A 143 7.72 0.87 -17.13
C HIS A 143 6.23 1.07 -16.85
N PRO A 144 5.84 2.23 -16.31
CA PRO A 144 4.51 2.44 -15.75
C PRO A 144 3.41 2.69 -16.80
N THR A 145 3.65 2.44 -18.08
CA THR A 145 2.66 2.52 -19.17
C THR A 145 2.43 1.16 -19.81
N ILE A 146 1.23 0.89 -20.32
CA ILE A 146 0.92 -0.39 -20.97
C ILE A 146 1.83 -0.62 -22.18
N GLU A 147 2.13 0.44 -22.95
CA GLU A 147 2.98 0.37 -24.14
C GLU A 147 4.40 -0.13 -23.83
N GLU A 148 4.96 0.29 -22.72
CA GLU A 148 6.28 -0.15 -22.25
C GLU A 148 6.19 -1.51 -21.56
N LEU A 149 5.20 -1.67 -20.65
CA LEU A 149 5.03 -2.82 -19.78
C LEU A 149 4.75 -4.13 -20.56
N VAL A 150 4.06 -4.05 -21.69
CA VAL A 150 3.68 -5.22 -22.49
C VAL A 150 4.88 -6.12 -22.86
N SER A 151 6.07 -5.53 -22.99
CA SER A 151 7.30 -6.27 -23.32
C SER A 151 7.89 -7.06 -22.15
N TYR A 152 7.44 -6.82 -20.94
CA TYR A 152 7.89 -7.45 -19.70
C TYR A 152 6.88 -8.48 -19.17
N VAL A 153 5.71 -8.60 -19.82
CA VAL A 153 4.72 -9.62 -19.47
C VAL A 153 5.15 -10.96 -20.07
N GLU A 154 5.46 -11.91 -19.22
CA GLU A 154 5.92 -13.24 -19.60
C GLU A 154 4.82 -14.28 -19.39
N ARG A 155 4.89 -15.40 -20.12
CA ARG A 155 4.06 -16.57 -19.79
C ARG A 155 4.64 -17.28 -18.58
N THR A 156 3.78 -17.65 -17.64
CA THR A 156 4.20 -18.38 -16.44
C THR A 156 4.75 -19.75 -16.84
N GLU A 157 6.07 -19.93 -16.79
CA GLU A 157 6.75 -21.23 -16.94
C GLU A 157 7.02 -21.91 -15.57
N GLY A 158 6.54 -21.29 -14.45
CA GLY A 158 6.76 -21.77 -13.09
C GLY A 158 6.05 -23.09 -12.78
N LYS A 159 6.48 -23.79 -11.72
CA LYS A 159 5.72 -24.90 -11.15
C LYS A 159 4.33 -24.41 -10.81
N GLU A 160 3.31 -25.05 -11.34
CA GLU A 160 1.94 -24.78 -10.94
C GLU A 160 1.82 -24.97 -9.42
N ALA A 161 1.22 -23.99 -8.73
CA ALA A 161 0.94 -24.11 -7.31
C ALA A 161 0.02 -25.31 -7.07
N ASP A 162 0.25 -26.04 -5.99
CA ASP A 162 -0.60 -27.16 -5.60
C ASP A 162 -2.03 -26.68 -5.33
N GLN A 163 -2.98 -27.23 -6.06
CA GLN A 163 -4.40 -26.89 -5.93
C GLN A 163 -5.10 -27.70 -4.84
N GLY A 164 -4.41 -28.65 -4.23
CA GLY A 164 -4.92 -29.50 -3.14
C GLY A 164 -5.10 -28.74 -1.83
N PRO A 165 -5.73 -29.36 -0.84
CA PRO A 165 -5.77 -28.82 0.51
C PRO A 165 -4.42 -28.95 1.19
N VAL A 166 -3.99 -27.87 1.87
CA VAL A 166 -2.80 -27.89 2.73
C VAL A 166 -3.20 -28.43 4.11
N GLU A 167 -2.49 -29.47 4.58
CA GLU A 167 -2.71 -30.10 5.88
C GLU A 167 -1.35 -30.36 6.56
N GLY A 168 -1.33 -30.33 7.89
CA GLY A 168 -0.13 -30.63 8.67
C GLY A 168 0.52 -29.42 9.29
N GLU A 169 1.69 -29.64 9.89
CA GLU A 169 2.48 -28.60 10.52
C GLU A 169 3.00 -27.60 9.48
N SER A 170 3.06 -26.35 9.87
CA SER A 170 3.59 -25.25 9.09
C SER A 170 4.43 -24.35 9.97
N MET A 171 5.44 -23.73 9.40
CA MET A 171 6.30 -22.80 10.12
C MET A 171 5.61 -21.46 10.38
N LEU A 172 5.93 -20.84 11.51
CA LEU A 172 5.58 -19.46 11.76
C LEU A 172 6.40 -18.51 10.90
N THR A 173 5.73 -17.56 10.25
CA THR A 173 6.39 -16.45 9.56
C THR A 173 6.99 -15.44 10.56
N PRO A 174 7.86 -14.50 10.13
CA PRO A 174 8.45 -13.51 11.02
C PRO A 174 7.43 -12.71 11.84
N ILE A 175 6.34 -12.26 11.23
CA ILE A 175 5.31 -11.48 11.93
C ILE A 175 4.53 -12.32 12.94
N GLN A 176 4.28 -13.59 12.63
CA GLN A 176 3.63 -14.51 13.57
C GLN A 176 4.54 -14.80 14.77
N ARG A 177 5.86 -14.95 14.56
CA ARG A 177 6.84 -15.08 15.65
C ARG A 177 6.89 -13.83 16.51
N TRP A 178 6.90 -12.64 15.89
CA TRP A 178 6.80 -11.37 16.62
C TRP A 178 5.57 -11.34 17.53
N PHE A 179 4.41 -11.77 17.03
CA PHE A 179 3.16 -11.78 17.78
C PHE A 179 3.24 -12.67 19.02
N PHE A 180 3.74 -13.89 18.87
CA PHE A 180 3.85 -14.84 19.99
C PHE A 180 4.97 -14.43 20.98
N ASP A 181 6.07 -13.86 20.52
CA ASP A 181 7.14 -13.35 21.37
C ASP A 181 6.70 -12.23 22.30
N ARG A 182 5.69 -11.45 21.88
CA ARG A 182 5.07 -10.40 22.72
C ARG A 182 4.33 -10.94 23.94
N LYS A 183 3.90 -12.19 23.94
CA LYS A 183 3.18 -12.85 25.06
C LYS A 183 2.02 -12.02 25.57
N PHE A 184 1.21 -11.47 24.65
CA PHE A 184 0.05 -10.66 24.99
C PHE A 184 -0.90 -11.41 25.92
N THR A 185 -1.50 -10.71 26.89
CA THR A 185 -2.41 -11.29 27.89
C THR A 185 -3.57 -12.05 27.28
N ASN A 186 -4.12 -11.57 26.14
CA ASN A 186 -5.20 -12.26 25.43
C ASN A 186 -4.88 -12.38 23.94
N GLN A 187 -4.15 -13.41 23.57
CA GLN A 187 -3.75 -13.67 22.18
C GLN A 187 -4.91 -14.18 21.30
N HIS A 188 -6.01 -14.65 21.88
CA HIS A 188 -7.17 -15.14 21.14
C HIS A 188 -8.02 -14.03 20.52
N HIS A 189 -7.90 -12.81 21.01
CA HIS A 189 -8.70 -11.67 20.58
C HIS A 189 -7.79 -10.58 20.00
N TRP A 190 -7.26 -10.85 18.81
CA TRP A 190 -6.42 -9.98 17.99
C TRP A 190 -6.88 -10.10 16.53
N ASN A 191 -7.99 -9.44 16.20
CA ASN A 191 -8.71 -9.64 14.96
C ASN A 191 -8.61 -8.43 14.03
N GLN A 192 -8.94 -8.68 12.77
CA GLN A 192 -9.45 -7.68 11.84
C GLN A 192 -10.89 -8.01 11.49
N SER A 193 -11.69 -6.99 11.20
CA SER A 193 -13.10 -7.20 10.88
C SER A 193 -13.61 -6.21 9.85
N VAL A 194 -14.62 -6.63 9.10
CA VAL A 194 -15.39 -5.79 8.20
C VAL A 194 -16.89 -5.99 8.49
N MET A 195 -17.66 -4.89 8.38
CA MET A 195 -19.11 -4.93 8.43
C MET A 195 -19.65 -4.53 7.07
N LEU A 196 -20.34 -5.45 6.40
CA LEU A 196 -20.91 -5.24 5.07
C LEU A 196 -22.41 -4.93 5.18
N HIS A 197 -22.95 -4.09 4.32
CA HIS A 197 -24.36 -3.76 4.24
C HIS A 197 -24.94 -4.15 2.87
N ALA A 198 -26.01 -4.95 2.88
CA ALA A 198 -26.77 -5.32 1.72
C ALA A 198 -28.19 -4.75 1.80
N PRO A 199 -28.54 -3.67 1.05
CA PRO A 199 -29.88 -3.06 1.11
C PRO A 199 -31.02 -4.02 0.71
N LYS A 200 -30.71 -5.04 -0.11
CA LYS A 200 -31.67 -6.06 -0.54
C LYS A 200 -31.70 -7.32 0.36
N GLY A 201 -30.90 -7.28 1.44
CA GLY A 201 -30.69 -8.41 2.35
C GLY A 201 -29.76 -9.49 1.79
N PHE A 202 -29.27 -10.32 2.69
CA PHE A 202 -28.50 -11.52 2.40
C PHE A 202 -29.36 -12.78 2.53
N ASP A 203 -29.10 -13.76 1.70
CA ASP A 203 -29.61 -15.13 1.90
C ASP A 203 -28.71 -15.86 2.89
N PRO A 204 -29.19 -16.21 4.10
CA PRO A 204 -28.32 -16.81 5.11
C PRO A 204 -27.68 -18.13 4.67
N ILE A 205 -28.40 -18.94 3.87
CA ILE A 205 -27.89 -20.23 3.38
C ILE A 205 -26.80 -19.99 2.33
N ALA A 206 -26.98 -19.01 1.47
CA ALA A 206 -25.97 -18.65 0.48
C ALA A 206 -24.72 -18.06 1.16
N VAL A 207 -24.88 -17.22 2.21
CA VAL A 207 -23.75 -16.68 3.01
C VAL A 207 -22.97 -17.83 3.66
N GLU A 208 -23.64 -18.75 4.36
CA GLU A 208 -22.99 -19.88 5.02
C GLU A 208 -22.20 -20.74 4.04
N LYS A 209 -22.79 -21.06 2.87
CA LYS A 209 -22.12 -21.83 1.82
C LYS A 209 -20.93 -21.06 1.21
N THR A 210 -21.05 -19.74 1.09
CA THR A 210 -19.95 -18.88 0.62
C THR A 210 -18.78 -18.94 1.59
N LEU A 211 -19.04 -18.73 2.88
CA LEU A 211 -18.00 -18.80 3.92
C LEU A 211 -17.36 -20.20 4.01
N GLN A 212 -18.15 -21.26 3.81
CA GLN A 212 -17.62 -22.63 3.74
C GLN A 212 -16.66 -22.78 2.56
N ALA A 213 -17.05 -22.32 1.37
CA ALA A 213 -16.19 -22.37 0.17
C ALA A 213 -14.88 -21.59 0.36
N LEU A 214 -14.94 -20.40 0.97
CA LEU A 214 -13.76 -19.62 1.31
C LEU A 214 -12.84 -20.35 2.31
N THR A 215 -13.41 -20.93 3.37
CA THR A 215 -12.66 -21.67 4.38
C THR A 215 -11.99 -22.93 3.80
N GLU A 216 -12.65 -23.61 2.86
CA GLU A 216 -12.08 -24.76 2.16
C GLU A 216 -10.96 -24.34 1.20
N HIS A 217 -11.12 -23.20 0.51
CA HIS A 217 -10.17 -22.73 -0.49
C HIS A 217 -8.92 -22.10 0.16
N HIS A 218 -9.08 -21.21 1.14
CA HIS A 218 -8.00 -20.46 1.77
C HIS A 218 -7.48 -21.17 3.02
N ASP A 219 -6.35 -21.83 2.90
CA ASP A 219 -5.77 -22.70 3.91
C ASP A 219 -5.50 -21.98 5.25
N ALA A 220 -5.14 -20.69 5.22
CA ALA A 220 -4.88 -19.89 6.43
C ALA A 220 -6.10 -19.80 7.36
N LEU A 221 -7.32 -19.85 6.84
CA LEU A 221 -8.54 -19.83 7.66
C LEU A 221 -8.76 -21.11 8.48
N ARG A 222 -8.01 -22.19 8.18
CA ARG A 222 -8.06 -23.47 8.87
C ARG A 222 -6.91 -23.70 9.85
N MET A 223 -6.02 -22.72 10.03
CA MET A 223 -4.90 -22.82 10.94
C MET A 223 -5.33 -22.91 12.40
N VAL A 224 -4.58 -23.66 13.18
CA VAL A 224 -4.62 -23.71 14.65
C VAL A 224 -3.21 -23.49 15.18
N TYR A 225 -3.13 -22.97 16.39
CA TYR A 225 -1.87 -22.66 17.07
C TYR A 225 -1.88 -23.30 18.44
N ARG A 226 -0.87 -24.10 18.75
CA ARG A 226 -0.77 -24.83 20.02
C ARG A 226 0.59 -24.60 20.64
N GLU A 227 0.62 -24.38 21.93
CA GLU A 227 1.87 -24.33 22.67
C GLU A 227 2.31 -25.76 23.04
N GLU A 228 3.49 -26.16 22.57
CA GLU A 228 4.12 -27.44 22.86
C GLU A 228 5.57 -27.24 23.33
N GLN A 229 5.88 -27.69 24.54
CA GLN A 229 7.22 -27.58 25.14
C GLN A 229 7.79 -26.14 25.22
N GLY A 230 6.92 -25.13 25.21
CA GLY A 230 7.30 -23.71 25.25
C GLY A 230 7.44 -23.03 23.87
N ASP A 231 7.28 -23.79 22.79
CA ASP A 231 7.21 -23.27 21.42
C ASP A 231 5.76 -23.29 20.91
N VAL A 232 5.44 -22.37 20.00
CA VAL A 232 4.13 -22.37 19.33
C VAL A 232 4.24 -23.10 18.01
N ILE A 233 3.40 -24.13 17.85
CA ILE A 233 3.28 -24.91 16.63
C ILE A 233 2.02 -24.47 15.89
N GLN A 234 2.19 -24.14 14.60
CA GLN A 234 1.11 -23.86 13.65
C GLN A 234 0.79 -25.13 12.87
N TYR A 235 -0.51 -25.42 12.74
CA TYR A 235 -0.98 -26.61 12.06
C TYR A 235 -2.20 -26.27 11.19
N ASN A 236 -2.20 -26.70 9.92
CA ASN A 236 -3.34 -26.59 9.02
C ASN A 236 -4.25 -27.84 9.18
N ARG A 237 -5.49 -27.61 9.59
CA ARG A 237 -6.50 -28.67 9.66
C ARG A 237 -6.98 -29.07 8.28
N GLY A 238 -7.36 -30.36 8.15
CA GLY A 238 -7.95 -30.87 6.91
C GLY A 238 -9.36 -30.32 6.64
N LEU A 239 -9.84 -30.53 5.41
CA LEU A 239 -11.17 -30.08 4.98
C LEU A 239 -12.31 -30.66 5.81
N ASN A 240 -12.17 -31.87 6.34
CA ASN A 240 -13.18 -32.51 7.18
C ASN A 240 -13.37 -31.81 8.54
N GLU A 241 -12.41 -31.00 8.94
CA GLU A 241 -12.43 -30.21 10.17
C GLU A 241 -12.80 -28.75 9.91
N ALA A 242 -12.93 -28.37 8.62
CA ALA A 242 -13.34 -27.03 8.23
C ALA A 242 -14.80 -26.80 8.59
N SER A 243 -15.06 -25.81 9.44
CA SER A 243 -16.41 -25.44 9.84
C SER A 243 -16.56 -23.92 9.85
N VAL A 244 -17.74 -23.47 9.49
CA VAL A 244 -18.12 -22.06 9.54
C VAL A 244 -18.86 -21.80 10.86
N ASP A 245 -18.46 -20.75 11.57
CA ASP A 245 -19.17 -20.27 12.76
C ASP A 245 -19.91 -18.98 12.41
N MET A 246 -21.15 -19.14 11.96
CA MET A 246 -22.03 -18.02 11.60
C MET A 246 -23.25 -17.99 12.50
N LYS A 247 -23.59 -16.82 13.03
CA LYS A 247 -24.83 -16.57 13.76
C LYS A 247 -25.73 -15.61 13.01
N VAL A 248 -27.04 -15.87 13.05
CA VAL A 248 -28.05 -15.01 12.44
C VAL A 248 -28.88 -14.36 13.52
N PHE A 249 -28.92 -13.03 13.51
CA PHE A 249 -29.64 -12.20 14.46
C PHE A 249 -30.79 -11.48 13.77
N LYS A 250 -32.02 -11.69 14.22
CA LYS A 250 -33.18 -10.94 13.76
C LYS A 250 -33.33 -9.67 14.60
N LEU A 251 -33.37 -8.52 13.93
CA LEU A 251 -33.58 -7.21 14.53
C LEU A 251 -35.02 -6.79 14.34
N ASN A 252 -35.52 -5.93 15.23
CA ASN A 252 -36.84 -5.32 15.09
C ASN A 252 -36.62 -3.86 14.69
N GLY A 253 -37.09 -3.47 13.51
CA GLY A 253 -36.88 -2.14 12.95
C GLY A 253 -35.54 -2.01 12.21
N PRO A 254 -35.16 -0.76 11.87
CA PRO A 254 -33.90 -0.46 11.19
C PRO A 254 -32.67 -0.76 12.07
N ALA A 255 -31.51 -0.94 11.42
CA ALA A 255 -30.27 -1.30 12.11
C ALA A 255 -29.83 -0.25 13.14
N ILE A 256 -30.01 1.03 12.85
CA ILE A 256 -29.61 2.13 13.74
C ILE A 256 -30.32 2.08 15.10
N ASP A 257 -31.55 1.62 15.16
CA ASP A 257 -32.31 1.46 16.41
C ASP A 257 -31.82 0.27 17.25
N ASN A 258 -30.95 -0.55 16.68
CA ASN A 258 -30.38 -1.77 17.29
C ASN A 258 -28.85 -1.70 17.45
N GLU A 259 -28.24 -0.51 17.34
CA GLU A 259 -26.79 -0.33 17.32
C GLU A 259 -26.10 -0.98 18.54
N GLU A 260 -26.60 -0.73 19.77
CA GLU A 260 -26.05 -1.34 20.98
C GLU A 260 -26.14 -2.88 21.00
N LYS A 261 -27.19 -3.44 20.38
CA LYS A 261 -27.34 -4.89 20.25
C LYS A 261 -26.35 -5.45 19.24
N ILE A 262 -26.19 -4.77 18.09
CA ILE A 262 -25.22 -5.15 17.05
C ILE A 262 -23.82 -5.14 17.65
N GLU A 263 -23.42 -4.05 18.31
CA GLU A 263 -22.11 -3.90 18.94
C GLU A 263 -21.83 -5.02 19.96
N ARG A 264 -22.75 -5.28 20.88
CA ARG A 264 -22.61 -6.33 21.90
C ARG A 264 -22.46 -7.73 21.29
N GLU A 265 -23.26 -8.07 20.29
CA GLU A 265 -23.18 -9.39 19.63
C GLU A 265 -21.91 -9.49 18.77
N ALA A 266 -21.47 -8.39 18.15
CA ALA A 266 -20.20 -8.31 17.43
C ALA A 266 -19.00 -8.50 18.38
N ASP A 267 -18.98 -7.84 19.54
CA ASP A 267 -17.97 -8.05 20.60
C ASP A 267 -17.91 -9.51 21.05
N HIS A 268 -19.09 -10.13 21.24
CA HIS A 268 -19.14 -11.53 21.62
C HIS A 268 -18.58 -12.46 20.55
N LEU A 269 -18.87 -12.20 19.27
CA LEU A 269 -18.32 -12.98 18.16
C LEU A 269 -16.81 -12.81 18.09
N GLN A 270 -16.32 -11.58 18.14
CA GLN A 270 -14.89 -11.28 18.05
C GLN A 270 -14.07 -11.88 19.20
N SER A 271 -14.60 -11.84 20.43
CA SER A 271 -13.94 -12.41 21.61
C SER A 271 -14.05 -13.93 21.72
N SER A 272 -14.80 -14.59 20.83
CA SER A 272 -15.05 -16.04 20.87
C SER A 272 -14.05 -16.88 20.07
N ILE A 273 -13.07 -16.27 19.40
CA ILE A 273 -12.02 -16.99 18.69
C ILE A 273 -11.10 -17.69 19.69
N VAL A 274 -10.74 -18.93 19.41
CA VAL A 274 -9.82 -19.74 20.22
C VAL A 274 -8.76 -20.35 19.28
N LEU A 275 -7.51 -19.96 19.45
CA LEU A 275 -6.41 -20.32 18.54
C LEU A 275 -6.15 -21.83 18.46
N GLU A 276 -6.29 -22.55 19.59
CA GLU A 276 -6.01 -23.99 19.67
C GLU A 276 -7.08 -24.85 18.98
N THR A 277 -8.31 -24.34 18.89
CA THR A 277 -9.43 -25.06 18.27
C THR A 277 -9.69 -24.63 16.83
N GLY A 278 -9.14 -23.50 16.41
CA GLY A 278 -9.34 -22.92 15.07
C GLY A 278 -10.66 -22.17 14.95
N ASN A 279 -11.29 -22.20 13.74
CA ASN A 279 -12.41 -21.32 13.38
C ASN A 279 -12.02 -19.85 13.55
N LEU A 280 -10.90 -19.49 12.89
CA LEU A 280 -10.33 -18.15 12.92
C LEU A 280 -11.23 -17.11 12.22
N LEU A 281 -12.23 -17.56 11.46
CA LEU A 281 -13.29 -16.75 10.85
C LEU A 281 -14.58 -16.91 11.63
N LYS A 282 -15.12 -15.80 12.11
CA LYS A 282 -16.45 -15.68 12.73
C LYS A 282 -17.34 -14.78 11.88
N ALA A 283 -18.62 -15.11 11.78
CA ALA A 283 -19.58 -14.31 11.04
C ALA A 283 -20.85 -14.03 11.83
N GLY A 284 -21.38 -12.81 11.71
CA GLY A 284 -22.64 -12.40 12.29
C GLY A 284 -23.54 -11.74 11.25
N LEU A 285 -24.66 -12.35 10.90
CA LEU A 285 -25.63 -11.77 9.99
C LEU A 285 -26.78 -11.12 10.80
N PHE A 286 -26.86 -9.80 10.74
CA PHE A 286 -27.89 -8.99 11.39
C PHE A 286 -28.95 -8.61 10.35
N GLN A 287 -30.14 -9.18 10.47
CA GLN A 287 -31.26 -8.93 9.57
C GLN A 287 -32.11 -7.79 10.12
N ALA A 288 -32.17 -6.66 9.38
CA ALA A 288 -32.89 -5.44 9.74
C ALA A 288 -33.89 -5.03 8.64
N GLU A 289 -34.79 -4.08 8.93
CA GLU A 289 -35.81 -3.63 7.99
C GLU A 289 -35.23 -2.76 6.85
N ASP A 290 -34.10 -2.11 7.10
CA ASP A 290 -33.39 -1.23 6.14
C ASP A 290 -32.27 -1.96 5.37
N GLY A 291 -32.22 -3.27 5.45
CA GLY A 291 -31.22 -4.16 4.85
C GLY A 291 -30.47 -4.97 5.88
N ASP A 292 -29.69 -5.93 5.39
CA ASP A 292 -28.91 -6.81 6.27
C ASP A 292 -27.49 -6.33 6.42
N HIS A 293 -26.92 -6.56 7.63
CA HIS A 293 -25.52 -6.28 7.93
C HIS A 293 -24.79 -7.58 8.23
N LEU A 294 -23.65 -7.81 7.57
CA LEU A 294 -22.82 -9.00 7.74
C LEU A 294 -21.47 -8.63 8.33
N LEU A 295 -21.25 -9.01 9.58
CA LEU A 295 -19.94 -8.99 10.21
C LEU A 295 -19.12 -10.19 9.75
N LEU A 296 -17.90 -9.93 9.27
CA LEU A 296 -16.86 -10.93 9.12
C LEU A 296 -15.70 -10.52 10.02
N ALA A 297 -15.31 -11.36 10.96
CA ALA A 297 -14.19 -11.16 11.87
C ALA A 297 -13.20 -12.31 11.72
N VAL A 298 -11.93 -11.99 11.44
CA VAL A 298 -10.87 -12.99 11.24
C VAL A 298 -9.70 -12.67 12.17
N HIS A 299 -9.17 -13.70 12.83
CA HIS A 299 -7.96 -13.51 13.62
C HIS A 299 -6.80 -13.04 12.74
N HIS A 300 -6.07 -12.02 13.16
CA HIS A 300 -5.03 -11.40 12.34
C HIS A 300 -3.89 -12.34 11.94
N LEU A 301 -3.66 -13.43 12.69
CA LEU A 301 -2.72 -14.49 12.29
C LEU A 301 -3.05 -15.14 10.93
N ALA A 302 -4.30 -15.01 10.45
CA ALA A 302 -4.78 -15.60 9.22
C ALA A 302 -5.10 -14.58 8.11
N VAL A 303 -5.00 -13.28 8.38
CA VAL A 303 -5.44 -12.23 7.44
C VAL A 303 -4.62 -10.95 7.59
N ASP A 304 -4.44 -10.23 6.49
CA ASP A 304 -3.92 -8.86 6.41
C ASP A 304 -4.77 -8.01 5.46
N GLY A 305 -4.39 -6.75 5.23
CA GLY A 305 -5.14 -5.85 4.36
C GLY A 305 -5.29 -6.33 2.92
N VAL A 306 -4.27 -6.97 2.35
CA VAL A 306 -4.32 -7.56 0.99
C VAL A 306 -5.22 -8.80 1.00
N SER A 307 -5.13 -9.64 2.03
CA SER A 307 -5.98 -10.82 2.19
C SER A 307 -7.46 -10.47 2.28
N TRP A 308 -7.83 -9.34 2.92
CA TRP A 308 -9.21 -8.88 2.96
C TRP A 308 -9.76 -8.57 1.57
N ARG A 309 -8.96 -7.98 0.69
CA ARG A 309 -9.39 -7.72 -0.71
C ARG A 309 -9.68 -9.03 -1.43
N ILE A 310 -8.80 -10.03 -1.30
CA ILE A 310 -8.98 -11.36 -1.87
C ILE A 310 -10.26 -12.02 -1.32
N LEU A 311 -10.45 -12.01 -0.01
CA LEU A 311 -11.60 -12.63 0.64
C LEU A 311 -12.93 -11.98 0.23
N LEU A 312 -13.00 -10.65 0.12
CA LEU A 312 -14.22 -9.94 -0.27
C LEU A 312 -14.55 -10.12 -1.76
N GLU A 313 -13.55 -10.15 -2.61
CA GLU A 313 -13.68 -10.46 -4.03
C GLU A 313 -14.23 -11.89 -4.22
N ASP A 314 -13.60 -12.86 -3.58
CA ASP A 314 -14.02 -14.27 -3.65
C ASP A 314 -15.39 -14.48 -3.02
N PHE A 315 -15.71 -13.75 -1.92
CA PHE A 315 -17.04 -13.76 -1.31
C PHE A 315 -18.10 -13.28 -2.30
N ALA A 316 -17.89 -12.15 -2.96
CA ALA A 316 -18.82 -11.58 -3.93
C ALA A 316 -19.05 -12.54 -5.12
N ALA A 317 -17.97 -13.12 -5.63
CA ALA A 317 -18.02 -14.06 -6.76
C ALA A 317 -18.81 -15.33 -6.40
N VAL A 318 -18.47 -15.99 -5.29
CA VAL A 318 -19.13 -17.24 -4.84
C VAL A 318 -20.59 -16.99 -4.47
N TYR A 319 -20.87 -15.91 -3.72
CA TYR A 319 -22.24 -15.56 -3.34
C TYR A 319 -23.13 -15.34 -4.57
N THR A 320 -22.62 -14.62 -5.58
CA THR A 320 -23.35 -14.38 -6.84
C THR A 320 -23.63 -15.70 -7.57
N GLN A 321 -22.64 -16.58 -7.72
CA GLN A 321 -22.78 -17.89 -8.36
C GLN A 321 -23.86 -18.73 -7.65
N LEU A 322 -23.84 -18.78 -6.32
CA LEU A 322 -24.84 -19.50 -5.52
C LEU A 322 -26.23 -18.92 -5.68
N LYS A 323 -26.39 -17.60 -5.73
CA LYS A 323 -27.69 -16.92 -5.97
C LYS A 323 -28.25 -17.20 -7.37
N GLN A 324 -27.39 -17.47 -8.34
CA GLN A 324 -27.76 -17.89 -9.69
C GLN A 324 -28.02 -19.40 -9.79
N GLY A 325 -27.82 -20.18 -8.70
CA GLY A 325 -27.97 -21.64 -8.68
C GLY A 325 -26.78 -22.40 -9.27
N ASN A 326 -25.67 -21.71 -9.49
CA ASN A 326 -24.44 -22.29 -10.00
C ASN A 326 -23.60 -22.96 -8.89
N LYS A 327 -22.73 -23.88 -9.28
CA LYS A 327 -21.71 -24.44 -8.37
C LYS A 327 -20.61 -23.39 -8.16
N PRO A 328 -20.15 -23.17 -6.92
CA PRO A 328 -19.02 -22.27 -6.64
C PRO A 328 -17.75 -22.69 -7.42
N VAL A 329 -17.14 -21.70 -8.04
CA VAL A 329 -15.83 -21.82 -8.71
C VAL A 329 -15.00 -20.61 -8.30
N LEU A 330 -13.88 -20.86 -7.65
CA LEU A 330 -12.90 -19.86 -7.26
C LEU A 330 -11.71 -19.86 -8.22
N PRO A 331 -10.96 -18.76 -8.34
CA PRO A 331 -9.71 -18.72 -9.08
C PRO A 331 -8.72 -19.79 -8.58
N GLN A 332 -7.76 -20.18 -9.41
CA GLN A 332 -6.70 -21.09 -9.00
C GLN A 332 -5.90 -20.50 -7.85
N LYS A 333 -5.47 -21.37 -6.92
CA LYS A 333 -4.59 -20.98 -5.80
C LYS A 333 -3.22 -20.57 -6.33
N THR A 334 -2.63 -19.58 -5.71
CA THR A 334 -1.19 -19.34 -5.73
C THR A 334 -0.50 -20.18 -4.65
N HIS A 335 0.83 -20.14 -4.53
CA HIS A 335 1.56 -20.94 -3.54
C HIS A 335 0.99 -20.74 -2.14
N SER A 336 0.94 -21.80 -1.36
CA SER A 336 0.34 -21.77 -0.03
C SER A 336 1.16 -20.94 0.97
N PHE A 337 0.48 -20.46 2.02
CA PHE A 337 1.14 -19.76 3.12
C PHE A 337 2.20 -20.64 3.81
N ALA A 338 1.95 -21.95 3.93
CA ALA A 338 2.88 -22.90 4.49
C ALA A 338 4.15 -23.04 3.63
N GLU A 339 4.00 -23.18 2.32
CA GLU A 339 5.12 -23.26 1.38
C GLU A 339 5.96 -21.96 1.39
N TYR A 340 5.30 -20.80 1.40
CA TYR A 340 5.99 -19.52 1.55
C TYR A 340 6.82 -19.47 2.85
N ALA A 341 6.26 -19.89 3.99
CA ALA A 341 6.97 -19.87 5.26
C ALA A 341 8.23 -20.78 5.26
N GLU A 342 8.13 -21.97 4.64
CA GLU A 342 9.29 -22.88 4.47
C GLU A 342 10.37 -22.26 3.58
N ARG A 343 9.97 -21.66 2.45
CA ARG A 343 10.90 -21.03 1.52
C ARG A 343 11.58 -19.81 2.15
N LEU A 344 10.88 -19.04 2.99
CA LEU A 344 11.50 -17.96 3.76
C LEU A 344 12.62 -18.47 4.68
N LYS A 345 12.42 -19.62 5.33
CA LYS A 345 13.47 -20.21 6.20
C LYS A 345 14.70 -20.63 5.42
N GLU A 346 14.50 -21.22 4.23
CA GLU A 346 15.60 -21.56 3.34
C GLU A 346 16.36 -20.29 2.90
N PHE A 347 15.62 -19.28 2.46
CA PHE A 347 16.15 -17.99 2.02
C PHE A 347 16.93 -17.26 3.12
N ALA A 348 16.47 -17.33 4.37
CA ALA A 348 17.01 -16.62 5.53
C ALA A 348 18.52 -16.89 5.82
N ASN A 349 19.08 -17.97 5.26
CA ASN A 349 20.46 -18.37 5.49
C ASN A 349 21.31 -18.39 4.20
N THR A 350 20.77 -17.82 3.11
CA THR A 350 21.50 -17.70 1.84
C THR A 350 22.53 -16.58 1.90
N LYS A 351 23.67 -16.77 1.22
CA LYS A 351 24.72 -15.73 1.17
C LYS A 351 24.25 -14.42 0.53
N ALA A 352 23.30 -14.49 -0.40
CA ALA A 352 22.75 -13.31 -1.06
C ALA A 352 21.94 -12.46 -0.05
N PHE A 353 21.07 -13.10 0.70
CA PHE A 353 20.24 -12.45 1.70
C PHE A 353 21.05 -11.89 2.87
N LEU A 354 22.06 -12.64 3.35
CA LEU A 354 22.87 -12.23 4.50
C LEU A 354 23.67 -10.94 4.29
N LYS A 355 23.78 -10.42 3.06
CA LYS A 355 24.35 -9.10 2.79
C LYS A 355 23.55 -7.95 3.43
N GLU A 356 22.25 -8.14 3.66
CA GLU A 356 21.43 -7.14 4.34
C GLU A 356 21.85 -6.89 5.79
N THR A 357 22.56 -7.83 6.41
CA THR A 357 23.06 -7.69 7.78
C THR A 357 23.88 -6.42 7.97
N ASP A 358 24.68 -6.04 6.97
CA ASP A 358 25.53 -4.84 7.03
C ASP A 358 24.69 -3.55 7.10
N TYR A 359 23.60 -3.45 6.33
CA TYR A 359 22.69 -2.31 6.38
C TYR A 359 22.05 -2.15 7.77
N TRP A 360 21.49 -3.25 8.30
CA TRP A 360 20.78 -3.22 9.58
C TRP A 360 21.73 -2.96 10.76
N ARG A 361 22.96 -3.50 10.70
CA ARG A 361 24.00 -3.22 11.69
C ARG A 361 24.40 -1.75 11.67
N GLN A 362 24.65 -1.16 10.49
CA GLN A 362 24.97 0.26 10.37
C GLN A 362 23.82 1.14 10.87
N LEU A 363 22.56 0.76 10.59
CA LEU A 363 21.40 1.48 11.10
C LEU A 363 21.38 1.46 12.63
N GLU A 364 21.65 0.31 13.28
CA GLU A 364 21.73 0.21 14.75
C GLU A 364 22.84 1.06 15.34
N GLU A 365 24.03 1.00 14.76
CA GLU A 365 25.21 1.75 15.23
C GLU A 365 25.03 3.28 15.13
N ASN A 366 24.30 3.75 14.13
CA ASN A 366 24.11 5.18 13.85
C ASN A 366 22.81 5.76 14.44
N THR A 367 21.96 4.94 15.08
CA THR A 367 20.68 5.38 15.62
C THR A 367 20.80 5.77 17.10
N ILE A 368 20.44 7.02 17.39
CA ILE A 368 20.29 7.49 18.77
C ILE A 368 18.80 7.35 19.15
N GLN A 369 18.50 6.40 20.03
CA GLN A 369 17.15 6.21 20.52
C GLN A 369 16.86 7.19 21.66
N THR A 370 15.84 8.03 21.48
CA THR A 370 15.35 8.92 22.52
C THR A 370 13.90 8.61 22.80
N PRO A 371 13.50 8.37 24.05
CA PRO A 371 12.11 8.11 24.41
C PRO A 371 11.20 9.30 24.04
N LEU A 372 9.93 8.99 23.75
CA LEU A 372 8.94 10.02 23.57
C LEU A 372 8.74 10.88 24.84
N PRO A 373 8.48 12.18 24.71
CA PRO A 373 8.23 13.06 25.84
C PRO A 373 6.82 12.82 26.42
N LYS A 374 6.68 11.75 27.22
CA LYS A 374 5.42 11.38 27.87
C LYS A 374 5.03 12.39 28.92
N ASP A 375 3.74 12.77 28.97
CA ASP A 375 3.18 13.67 29.98
C ASP A 375 3.13 13.02 31.37
N ARG A 376 3.03 11.68 31.41
CA ARG A 376 2.90 10.86 32.61
C ARG A 376 3.62 9.52 32.47
N GLN A 377 3.88 8.88 33.58
CA GLN A 377 4.36 7.50 33.63
C GLN A 377 3.17 6.58 33.95
N SER A 378 3.05 5.47 33.24
CA SER A 378 2.07 4.43 33.51
C SER A 378 2.70 3.03 33.44
N SER A 379 2.33 2.17 34.38
CA SER A 379 2.65 0.73 34.33
C SER A 379 1.53 -0.10 33.68
N ASP A 380 0.34 0.49 33.51
CA ASP A 380 -0.78 -0.17 32.82
C ASP A 380 -0.75 0.20 31.33
N GLN A 381 -0.35 -0.73 30.49
CA GLN A 381 -0.17 -0.55 29.05
C GLN A 381 -1.34 -1.15 28.23
N ARG A 382 -2.51 -1.42 28.86
CA ARG A 382 -3.60 -2.13 28.22
C ARG A 382 -4.39 -1.29 27.20
N MET A 383 -4.89 -1.95 26.17
CA MET A 383 -5.65 -1.38 25.05
C MET A 383 -6.88 -0.57 25.48
N LYS A 384 -7.53 -0.92 26.61
CA LYS A 384 -8.69 -0.17 27.16
C LYS A 384 -8.41 1.30 27.46
N HIS A 385 -7.14 1.67 27.60
CA HIS A 385 -6.69 3.05 27.80
C HIS A 385 -6.32 3.76 26.50
N THR A 386 -6.51 3.10 25.35
CA THR A 386 -6.29 3.73 24.04
C THR A 386 -7.37 4.78 23.77
N ARG A 387 -6.95 5.92 23.26
CA ARG A 387 -7.80 6.98 22.72
C ARG A 387 -7.24 7.39 21.38
N THR A 388 -8.07 7.99 20.57
CA THR A 388 -7.70 8.42 19.22
C THR A 388 -7.94 9.90 19.04
N VAL A 389 -7.05 10.53 18.30
CA VAL A 389 -7.28 11.81 17.63
C VAL A 389 -7.08 11.61 16.14
N GLN A 390 -7.71 12.42 15.33
CA GLN A 390 -7.58 12.30 13.88
C GLN A 390 -7.59 13.66 13.22
N PHE A 391 -6.98 13.71 12.04
CA PHE A 391 -7.20 14.80 11.10
C PHE A 391 -7.48 14.24 9.72
N SER A 392 -8.15 15.04 8.89
CA SER A 392 -8.39 14.68 7.48
C SER A 392 -7.99 15.84 6.57
N LEU A 393 -7.58 15.54 5.37
CA LEU A 393 -7.48 16.49 4.28
C LEU A 393 -8.84 16.64 3.60
N THR A 394 -9.05 17.73 2.88
CA THR A 394 -10.20 17.86 1.98
C THR A 394 -10.04 16.96 0.76
N ALA A 395 -11.11 16.71 0.01
CA ALA A 395 -11.04 15.94 -1.24
C ALA A 395 -10.06 16.57 -2.25
N GLU A 396 -10.07 17.91 -2.39
CA GLU A 396 -9.13 18.63 -3.27
C GLU A 396 -7.67 18.48 -2.82
N GLU A 397 -7.39 18.58 -1.51
CA GLU A 397 -6.04 18.37 -0.97
C GLU A 397 -5.60 16.91 -1.16
N THR A 398 -6.50 15.96 -0.96
CA THR A 398 -6.23 14.53 -1.14
C THR A 398 -5.93 14.21 -2.60
N GLU A 399 -6.71 14.74 -3.55
CA GLU A 399 -6.46 14.59 -4.98
C GLU A 399 -5.06 15.12 -5.35
N LYS A 400 -4.71 16.32 -4.90
CA LYS A 400 -3.36 16.88 -5.13
C LYS A 400 -2.26 16.00 -4.54
N LEU A 401 -2.48 15.46 -3.34
CA LEU A 401 -1.52 14.58 -2.68
C LEU A 401 -1.32 13.27 -3.43
N THR A 402 -2.38 12.66 -3.97
CA THR A 402 -2.30 11.38 -4.69
C THR A 402 -1.85 11.50 -6.14
N THR A 403 -1.74 12.73 -6.67
CA THR A 403 -1.39 12.97 -8.07
C THR A 403 -0.20 13.92 -8.20
N LYS A 404 -0.43 15.24 -8.19
CA LYS A 404 0.52 16.30 -8.59
C LYS A 404 1.73 16.46 -7.66
N VAL A 405 1.57 16.16 -6.36
CA VAL A 405 2.65 16.34 -5.37
C VAL A 405 3.87 15.48 -5.70
N HIS A 406 3.65 14.33 -6.32
CA HIS A 406 4.72 13.38 -6.63
C HIS A 406 5.58 13.77 -7.84
N GLU A 407 5.07 14.64 -8.72
CA GLU A 407 5.77 15.07 -9.95
C GLU A 407 7.06 15.84 -9.65
N ALA A 408 7.09 16.59 -8.54
CA ALA A 408 8.21 17.46 -8.20
C ALA A 408 9.53 16.72 -7.96
N TYR A 409 9.49 15.53 -7.34
CA TYR A 409 10.67 14.77 -6.93
C TYR A 409 10.53 13.27 -7.21
N HIS A 410 9.61 12.83 -8.04
CA HIS A 410 9.27 11.41 -8.27
C HIS A 410 9.07 10.63 -6.95
N THR A 411 8.29 11.23 -6.05
CA THR A 411 8.02 10.66 -4.73
C THR A 411 6.87 9.66 -4.76
N GLU A 412 6.79 8.85 -3.71
CA GLU A 412 5.63 8.05 -3.37
C GLU A 412 4.93 8.61 -2.12
N MET A 413 3.74 8.10 -1.80
CA MET A 413 2.94 8.55 -0.66
C MET A 413 3.73 8.54 0.66
N ASN A 414 4.49 7.48 0.92
CA ASN A 414 5.26 7.36 2.15
C ASN A 414 6.39 8.38 2.25
N ASP A 415 6.99 8.81 1.13
CA ASP A 415 8.06 9.83 1.14
C ASP A 415 7.51 11.16 1.69
N ILE A 416 6.30 11.53 1.26
CA ILE A 416 5.61 12.75 1.68
C ILE A 416 5.13 12.64 3.13
N LEU A 417 4.44 11.55 3.46
CA LEU A 417 3.86 11.35 4.79
C LEU A 417 4.94 11.24 5.88
N LEU A 418 6.02 10.48 5.63
CA LEU A 418 7.11 10.31 6.59
C LEU A 418 7.98 11.56 6.72
N THR A 419 8.16 12.35 5.64
CA THR A 419 8.79 13.67 5.76
C THR A 419 7.97 14.59 6.67
N ALA A 420 6.67 14.68 6.45
CA ALA A 420 5.78 15.50 7.26
C ALA A 420 5.73 15.02 8.72
N LEU A 421 5.68 13.70 8.94
CA LEU A 421 5.74 13.09 10.27
C LEU A 421 7.05 13.43 10.98
N GLY A 422 8.19 13.26 10.30
CA GLY A 422 9.52 13.55 10.85
C GLY A 422 9.66 15.00 11.28
N LEU A 423 9.17 15.95 10.45
CA LEU A 423 9.13 17.38 10.79
C LEU A 423 8.25 17.66 12.01
N ALA A 424 7.08 17.05 12.11
CA ALA A 424 6.19 17.19 13.26
C ALA A 424 6.83 16.59 14.53
N MET A 425 7.52 15.44 14.40
CA MET A 425 8.25 14.81 15.50
C MET A 425 9.40 15.69 16.00
N LYS A 426 10.20 16.24 15.08
CA LYS A 426 11.27 17.20 15.44
C LYS A 426 10.70 18.40 16.18
N ASN A 427 9.58 18.95 15.72
CA ASN A 427 8.91 20.07 16.37
C ASN A 427 8.41 19.71 17.78
N TRP A 428 7.93 18.48 17.99
CA TRP A 428 7.43 18.01 19.29
C TRP A 428 8.55 17.62 20.26
N THR A 429 9.55 16.86 19.76
CA THR A 429 10.60 16.26 20.60
C THR A 429 11.87 17.09 20.70
N GLY A 430 12.11 17.98 19.72
CA GLY A 430 13.38 18.69 19.56
C GLY A 430 14.53 17.81 19.06
N GLN A 431 14.27 16.55 18.66
CA GLN A 431 15.27 15.60 18.22
C GLN A 431 15.42 15.61 16.70
N ASP A 432 16.65 15.44 16.23
CA ASP A 432 16.96 15.32 14.79
C ASP A 432 16.71 13.92 14.24
N GLN A 433 16.60 12.92 15.11
CA GLN A 433 16.33 11.53 14.72
C GLN A 433 15.18 10.97 15.56
N VAL A 434 14.22 10.33 14.89
CA VAL A 434 13.14 9.59 15.53
C VAL A 434 12.97 8.26 14.81
N SER A 435 12.92 7.16 15.56
CA SER A 435 12.64 5.85 14.99
C SER A 435 11.15 5.55 15.03
N VAL A 436 10.65 4.95 13.94
CA VAL A 436 9.28 4.45 13.82
C VAL A 436 9.29 2.99 13.37
N HIS A 437 8.35 2.17 13.84
CA HIS A 437 8.05 0.91 13.17
C HIS A 437 7.26 1.23 11.91
N LEU A 438 7.85 0.98 10.76
CA LEU A 438 7.15 1.08 9.47
C LEU A 438 6.61 -0.30 9.11
N GLU A 439 5.33 -0.33 8.72
CA GLU A 439 4.68 -1.53 8.24
C GLU A 439 4.62 -1.55 6.72
N GLY A 440 4.95 -2.69 6.12
CA GLY A 440 4.79 -2.99 4.71
C GLY A 440 3.83 -4.15 4.49
N HIS A 441 3.35 -4.33 3.27
CA HIS A 441 2.46 -5.45 2.93
C HIS A 441 3.14 -6.83 2.99
N GLY A 442 4.49 -6.89 2.96
CA GLY A 442 5.30 -8.11 3.13
C GLY A 442 5.16 -9.13 1.98
N ARG A 443 4.70 -8.68 0.82
CA ARG A 443 4.52 -9.53 -0.38
C ARG A 443 5.49 -9.14 -1.49
N GLU A 444 6.65 -8.65 -1.11
CA GLU A 444 7.77 -8.38 -2.02
C GLU A 444 8.26 -9.68 -2.67
N GLU A 445 8.65 -9.60 -3.92
CA GLU A 445 9.09 -10.74 -4.74
C GLU A 445 10.54 -11.14 -4.41
N ILE A 446 10.79 -11.46 -3.13
CA ILE A 446 12.12 -11.89 -2.66
C ILE A 446 12.42 -13.37 -2.95
N LEU A 447 11.43 -14.13 -3.36
CA LEU A 447 11.50 -15.55 -3.72
C LEU A 447 11.06 -15.71 -5.17
N GLU A 448 12.00 -15.95 -6.09
CA GLU A 448 11.77 -15.96 -7.54
C GLU A 448 10.74 -17.00 -8.02
N ASP A 449 10.61 -18.12 -7.29
CA ASP A 449 9.76 -19.26 -7.67
C ASP A 449 8.46 -19.38 -6.87
N ILE A 450 8.13 -18.37 -6.06
CA ILE A 450 6.93 -18.33 -5.22
C ILE A 450 6.03 -17.15 -5.61
N SER A 451 4.81 -17.43 -6.02
CA SER A 451 3.75 -16.42 -6.19
C SER A 451 2.74 -16.52 -5.04
N ILE A 452 2.52 -15.42 -4.36
CA ILE A 452 1.58 -15.29 -3.23
C ILE A 452 0.50 -14.23 -3.49
N SER A 453 0.30 -13.84 -4.75
CA SER A 453 -0.57 -12.74 -5.14
C SER A 453 -2.05 -12.94 -4.74
N ARG A 454 -2.51 -14.21 -4.62
CA ARG A 454 -3.85 -14.57 -4.11
C ARG A 454 -3.82 -15.43 -2.85
N THR A 455 -2.70 -15.52 -2.15
CA THR A 455 -2.61 -16.28 -0.91
C THR A 455 -3.13 -15.45 0.26
N VAL A 456 -4.11 -15.99 0.98
CA VAL A 456 -4.62 -15.41 2.23
C VAL A 456 -3.69 -15.80 3.38
N GLY A 457 -3.37 -14.83 4.25
CA GLY A 457 -2.48 -15.01 5.39
C GLY A 457 -2.04 -13.68 5.99
N TRP A 458 -1.23 -13.71 7.04
CA TRP A 458 -0.60 -12.52 7.59
C TRP A 458 0.84 -12.38 7.06
N PHE A 459 1.04 -11.51 6.09
CA PHE A 459 2.32 -11.29 5.44
C PHE A 459 3.04 -10.01 5.90
N THR A 460 2.35 -9.12 6.60
CA THR A 460 2.88 -7.82 7.03
C THR A 460 4.34 -7.91 7.44
N SER A 461 5.18 -7.09 6.83
CA SER A 461 6.55 -6.82 7.30
C SER A 461 6.54 -5.65 8.26
N MET A 462 7.40 -5.70 9.27
CA MET A 462 7.58 -4.62 10.22
C MET A 462 9.07 -4.43 10.53
N TYR A 463 9.55 -3.21 10.37
CA TYR A 463 10.96 -2.88 10.55
C TYR A 463 11.13 -1.46 11.10
N PRO A 464 12.27 -1.18 11.79
CA PRO A 464 12.56 0.15 12.25
C PRO A 464 13.01 1.03 11.07
N MET A 465 12.38 2.19 10.93
CA MET A 465 12.79 3.27 10.03
C MET A 465 13.23 4.46 10.88
N VAL A 466 14.37 5.07 10.55
CA VAL A 466 14.87 6.26 11.24
C VAL A 466 14.59 7.49 10.41
N LEU A 467 13.71 8.35 10.91
CA LEU A 467 13.39 9.63 10.30
C LEU A 467 14.48 10.64 10.71
N ASN A 468 15.39 10.95 9.79
CA ASN A 468 16.50 11.87 10.03
C ASN A 468 16.12 13.28 9.55
N MET A 469 15.97 14.22 10.48
CA MET A 469 15.50 15.60 10.25
C MET A 469 16.61 16.65 10.43
N LYS A 470 17.86 16.29 10.17
CA LYS A 470 19.00 17.24 10.28
C LYS A 470 18.86 18.42 9.34
N HIS A 471 18.24 18.22 8.19
CA HIS A 471 18.05 19.22 7.13
C HIS A 471 16.64 19.82 7.11
N ALA A 472 15.90 19.78 8.23
CA ALA A 472 14.51 20.24 8.32
C ALA A 472 14.30 21.73 7.94
N ASP A 473 15.35 22.54 7.96
CA ASP A 473 15.32 23.94 7.53
C ASP A 473 15.37 24.09 5.99
N ASP A 474 15.83 23.05 5.26
CA ASP A 474 15.80 22.94 3.80
C ASP A 474 14.83 21.82 3.39
N LEU A 475 13.60 22.19 3.09
CA LEU A 475 12.54 21.23 2.81
C LEU A 475 12.79 20.43 1.53
N ALA A 476 13.41 21.04 0.51
CA ALA A 476 13.76 20.35 -0.73
C ALA A 476 14.78 19.24 -0.48
N TYR A 477 15.87 19.55 0.23
CA TYR A 477 16.89 18.56 0.60
C TYR A 477 16.30 17.49 1.53
N GLN A 478 15.52 17.89 2.53
CA GLN A 478 14.92 16.97 3.49
C GLN A 478 13.99 15.93 2.82
N LEU A 479 13.21 16.36 1.83
CA LEU A 479 12.32 15.48 1.07
C LEU A 479 13.11 14.52 0.18
N LYS A 480 14.13 15.02 -0.54
CA LYS A 480 15.05 14.18 -1.31
C LYS A 480 15.72 13.13 -0.42
N GLN A 481 16.22 13.55 0.75
CA GLN A 481 16.86 12.64 1.70
C GLN A 481 15.90 11.55 2.21
N MET A 482 14.67 11.92 2.59
CA MET A 482 13.67 10.94 3.03
C MET A 482 13.36 9.91 1.94
N LYS A 483 13.20 10.36 0.70
CA LYS A 483 12.99 9.46 -0.45
C LYS A 483 14.16 8.47 -0.57
N GLU A 484 15.40 8.96 -0.57
CA GLU A 484 16.58 8.09 -0.68
C GLU A 484 16.69 7.13 0.52
N ASP A 485 16.46 7.60 1.75
CA ASP A 485 16.48 6.76 2.94
C ASP A 485 15.49 5.60 2.84
N ILE A 486 14.28 5.84 2.27
CA ILE A 486 13.27 4.79 2.06
C ILE A 486 13.70 3.83 0.93
N ARG A 487 14.26 4.34 -0.18
CA ARG A 487 14.70 3.51 -1.32
C ARG A 487 15.90 2.62 -0.95
N HIS A 488 16.77 3.08 -0.05
CA HIS A 488 17.93 2.31 0.41
C HIS A 488 17.57 1.18 1.39
N VAL A 489 16.32 1.10 1.89
CA VAL A 489 15.90 -0.02 2.75
C VAL A 489 15.88 -1.32 1.94
N PRO A 490 16.75 -2.32 2.24
CA PRO A 490 16.83 -3.55 1.46
C PRO A 490 15.48 -4.28 1.45
N ASN A 491 15.06 -4.74 0.27
CA ASN A 491 13.81 -5.47 0.06
C ASN A 491 12.61 -4.83 0.76
N LYS A 492 12.53 -3.49 0.78
CA LYS A 492 11.47 -2.71 1.44
C LYS A 492 11.21 -3.16 2.89
N GLY A 493 12.26 -3.60 3.58
CA GLY A 493 12.26 -3.94 5.00
C GLY A 493 11.77 -5.35 5.36
N VAL A 494 11.35 -6.18 4.40
CA VAL A 494 10.94 -7.58 4.66
C VAL A 494 12.06 -8.37 5.31
N GLY A 495 13.30 -8.12 4.91
CA GLY A 495 14.49 -8.80 5.41
C GLY A 495 14.72 -8.64 6.91
N TYR A 496 14.32 -7.53 7.54
CA TYR A 496 14.52 -7.30 8.97
C TYR A 496 13.87 -8.39 9.85
N GLY A 497 12.61 -8.70 9.58
CA GLY A 497 11.90 -9.77 10.28
C GLY A 497 12.52 -11.15 10.03
N ILE A 498 12.93 -11.41 8.79
CA ILE A 498 13.59 -12.67 8.41
C ILE A 498 14.92 -12.83 9.17
N LEU A 499 15.77 -11.80 9.20
CA LEU A 499 17.02 -11.79 9.97
C LEU A 499 16.75 -12.05 11.46
N ARG A 500 15.77 -11.34 12.02
CA ARG A 500 15.49 -11.43 13.46
C ARG A 500 15.00 -12.81 13.87
N TYR A 501 14.07 -13.42 13.12
CA TYR A 501 13.29 -14.57 13.56
C TYR A 501 13.65 -15.89 12.86
N LEU A 502 14.16 -15.87 11.64
CA LEU A 502 14.40 -17.08 10.84
C LEU A 502 15.87 -17.38 10.59
N THR A 503 16.73 -16.36 10.59
CA THR A 503 18.16 -16.52 10.36
C THR A 503 18.83 -17.18 11.57
N ALA A 504 19.73 -18.13 11.29
CA ALA A 504 20.47 -18.84 12.32
C ALA A 504 21.35 -17.89 13.16
N PRO A 505 21.47 -18.12 14.49
CA PRO A 505 22.21 -17.20 15.38
C PRO A 505 23.63 -16.90 14.94
N GLU A 506 24.35 -17.89 14.38
CA GLU A 506 25.71 -17.74 13.89
C GLU A 506 25.88 -16.76 12.73
N HIS A 507 24.82 -16.46 11.99
CA HIS A 507 24.84 -15.54 10.85
C HIS A 507 24.41 -14.11 11.20
N LYS A 508 24.01 -13.85 12.43
CA LYS A 508 23.55 -12.53 12.89
C LYS A 508 24.19 -12.08 14.21
N THR A 509 25.40 -12.55 14.49
CA THR A 509 26.12 -12.28 15.76
C THR A 509 26.41 -10.80 16.00
N GLU A 510 26.40 -9.98 14.95
CA GLU A 510 26.68 -8.54 15.03
C GLU A 510 25.41 -7.68 15.10
N LEU A 511 24.21 -8.31 15.11
CA LEU A 511 22.91 -7.65 15.22
C LEU A 511 22.28 -7.90 16.60
N GLU A 512 21.98 -6.84 17.33
CA GLU A 512 21.32 -6.90 18.62
C GLU A 512 19.81 -6.68 18.54
N PHE A 513 19.31 -6.17 17.40
CA PHE A 513 17.92 -5.72 17.21
C PHE A 513 17.49 -4.73 18.29
N SER A 514 18.40 -3.80 18.58
CA SER A 514 18.34 -2.88 19.71
C SER A 514 17.36 -1.72 19.47
N ILE A 515 17.08 -1.38 18.20
CA ILE A 515 16.15 -0.29 17.89
C ILE A 515 14.73 -0.73 18.25
N GLN A 516 14.13 -0.03 19.22
CA GLN A 516 12.78 -0.29 19.74
C GLN A 516 11.90 0.98 19.60
N PRO A 517 11.31 1.24 18.42
CA PRO A 517 10.45 2.38 18.23
C PRO A 517 9.23 2.36 19.16
N GLU A 518 8.86 3.51 19.71
CA GLU A 518 7.62 3.68 20.48
C GLU A 518 6.43 4.09 19.60
N ILE A 519 6.67 4.30 18.30
CA ILE A 519 5.67 4.71 17.30
C ILE A 519 5.57 3.64 16.23
N SER A 520 4.34 3.28 15.83
CA SER A 520 4.11 2.60 14.55
C SER A 520 3.50 3.54 13.53
N PHE A 521 3.87 3.36 12.27
CA PHE A 521 3.30 4.09 11.14
C PHE A 521 2.88 3.11 10.06
N ASN A 522 1.63 3.25 9.59
CA ASN A 522 1.09 2.45 8.51
C ASN A 522 0.20 3.30 7.59
N TYR A 523 0.44 3.26 6.29
CA TYR A 523 -0.45 3.82 5.28
C TYR A 523 -1.12 2.68 4.51
N LEU A 524 -2.45 2.58 4.64
CA LEU A 524 -3.24 1.46 4.15
C LEU A 524 -3.73 1.62 2.69
N GLY A 525 -3.39 2.75 2.03
CA GLY A 525 -3.85 3.02 0.67
C GLY A 525 -5.32 3.45 0.59
N GLN A 526 -5.94 3.21 -0.58
CA GLN A 526 -7.32 3.60 -0.85
C GLN A 526 -8.29 2.45 -0.57
N PHE A 527 -9.39 2.75 0.15
CA PHE A 527 -10.40 1.76 0.56
C PHE A 527 -11.70 1.77 -0.27
N ASN A 528 -11.89 2.71 -1.19
CA ASN A 528 -13.16 2.91 -1.90
C ASN A 528 -13.65 1.70 -2.72
N GLU A 529 -12.75 0.77 -3.06
CA GLU A 529 -13.04 -0.32 -4.01
C GLU A 529 -13.28 -1.68 -3.34
N MET A 530 -13.04 -1.81 -2.02
CA MET A 530 -13.09 -3.13 -1.37
C MET A 530 -14.48 -3.75 -1.27
N ALA A 531 -15.55 -2.98 -1.43
CA ALA A 531 -16.91 -3.45 -1.20
C ALA A 531 -17.94 -3.06 -2.27
N ASP A 532 -17.56 -2.39 -3.35
CA ASP A 532 -18.53 -1.96 -4.38
C ASP A 532 -18.71 -2.99 -5.50
N SER A 533 -19.11 -4.20 -5.11
CA SER A 533 -19.54 -5.23 -6.07
C SER A 533 -20.95 -5.01 -6.60
N GLY A 534 -21.63 -3.91 -6.22
CA GLY A 534 -23.05 -3.69 -6.47
C GLY A 534 -23.98 -4.62 -5.66
N LEU A 535 -23.40 -5.56 -4.88
CA LEU A 535 -24.14 -6.49 -4.01
C LEU A 535 -24.25 -5.99 -2.57
N PHE A 536 -23.20 -5.39 -2.08
CA PHE A 536 -23.07 -4.85 -0.74
C PHE A 536 -22.06 -3.69 -0.72
N THR A 537 -22.18 -2.86 0.29
CA THR A 537 -21.25 -1.76 0.59
C THR A 537 -20.70 -1.92 2.00
N ARG A 538 -19.75 -1.08 2.38
CA ARG A 538 -19.32 -1.01 3.78
C ARG A 538 -20.47 -0.47 4.64
N SER A 539 -20.71 -1.11 5.79
CA SER A 539 -21.71 -0.67 6.74
C SER A 539 -21.16 0.39 7.70
N SER A 540 -22.00 1.33 8.11
CA SER A 540 -21.72 2.26 9.20
C SER A 540 -21.97 1.67 10.61
N MET A 541 -22.55 0.47 10.70
CA MET A 541 -22.81 -0.18 11.99
C MET A 541 -21.52 -0.64 12.65
N PRO A 542 -21.45 -0.64 14.00
CA PRO A 542 -20.26 -1.04 14.73
C PRO A 542 -19.94 -2.52 14.48
N SER A 543 -18.65 -2.81 14.25
CA SER A 543 -18.14 -4.17 14.09
C SER A 543 -17.67 -4.81 15.41
N GLY A 544 -17.82 -4.11 16.53
CA GLY A 544 -17.28 -4.51 17.83
C GLY A 544 -15.78 -4.27 17.98
N GLN A 545 -15.22 -4.67 19.11
CA GLN A 545 -13.80 -4.50 19.43
C GLN A 545 -12.96 -5.59 18.76
N SER A 546 -12.10 -5.19 17.84
CA SER A 546 -11.21 -6.11 17.13
C SER A 546 -10.06 -6.63 18.02
N LEU A 547 -9.67 -5.88 19.04
CA LEU A 547 -8.61 -6.24 19.98
C LEU A 547 -9.17 -6.31 21.40
N SER A 548 -8.67 -7.26 22.20
CA SER A 548 -9.03 -7.34 23.60
C SER A 548 -8.64 -6.06 24.35
N PRO A 549 -9.56 -5.48 25.12
CA PRO A 549 -9.24 -4.32 25.96
C PRO A 549 -8.20 -4.61 27.06
N GLU A 550 -7.99 -5.87 27.40
CA GLU A 550 -7.01 -6.29 28.42
C GLU A 550 -5.63 -6.63 27.83
N THR A 551 -5.51 -6.66 26.50
CA THR A 551 -4.23 -6.88 25.82
C THR A 551 -3.34 -5.63 25.93
N GLU A 552 -2.04 -5.82 26.02
CA GLU A 552 -1.04 -4.77 26.07
C GLU A 552 -0.93 -4.06 24.71
N LYS A 553 -0.86 -2.74 24.71
CA LYS A 553 -0.62 -1.93 23.51
C LYS A 553 0.86 -2.03 23.10
N PRO A 554 1.19 -2.49 21.88
CA PRO A 554 2.58 -2.74 21.50
C PRO A 554 3.43 -1.48 21.36
N ASN A 555 2.83 -0.36 20.98
CA ASN A 555 3.50 0.92 20.81
C ASN A 555 2.79 2.00 21.63
N ALA A 556 3.50 3.04 22.04
CA ALA A 556 2.92 4.16 22.78
C ALA A 556 1.98 5.00 21.89
N LEU A 557 2.30 5.08 20.60
CA LEU A 557 1.55 5.81 19.57
C LEU A 557 1.48 4.99 18.29
N ASP A 558 0.27 4.74 17.77
CA ASP A 558 0.06 4.15 16.46
C ASP A 558 -0.55 5.19 15.52
N ILE A 559 0.06 5.35 14.35
CA ILE A 559 -0.35 6.31 13.32
C ILE A 559 -0.77 5.52 12.10
N VAL A 560 -2.04 5.62 11.73
CA VAL A 560 -2.61 4.92 10.58
C VAL A 560 -3.24 5.93 9.64
N GLY A 561 -2.83 5.86 8.36
CA GLY A 561 -3.38 6.66 7.28
C GLY A 561 -4.17 5.81 6.27
N TYR A 562 -5.28 6.33 5.77
CA TYR A 562 -6.03 5.71 4.69
C TYR A 562 -6.85 6.75 3.93
N ILE A 563 -7.20 6.43 2.68
CA ILE A 563 -8.09 7.25 1.87
C ILE A 563 -9.43 6.52 1.74
N GLU A 564 -10.50 7.20 2.12
CA GLU A 564 -11.88 6.73 1.99
C GLU A 564 -12.75 7.90 1.54
N ASN A 565 -13.65 7.67 0.56
CA ASN A 565 -14.50 8.72 -0.02
C ASN A 565 -13.69 9.97 -0.44
N GLU A 566 -12.61 9.75 -1.19
CA GLU A 566 -11.71 10.80 -1.71
C GLU A 566 -11.04 11.66 -0.62
N THR A 567 -11.03 11.21 0.62
CA THR A 567 -10.51 11.95 1.76
C THR A 567 -9.43 11.16 2.48
N LEU A 568 -8.19 11.69 2.56
CA LEU A 568 -7.16 11.14 3.43
C LEU A 568 -7.53 11.41 4.89
N THR A 569 -7.57 10.36 5.68
CA THR A 569 -7.69 10.44 7.14
C THR A 569 -6.48 9.82 7.81
N MET A 570 -5.88 10.57 8.74
CA MET A 570 -4.78 10.13 9.61
C MET A 570 -5.32 9.98 11.02
N THR A 571 -5.24 8.77 11.57
CA THR A 571 -5.66 8.44 12.93
C THR A 571 -4.44 8.20 13.80
N LEU A 572 -4.38 8.84 14.96
CA LEU A 572 -3.33 8.71 15.95
C LEU A 572 -3.93 8.06 17.21
N ALA A 573 -3.61 6.77 17.42
CA ALA A 573 -4.08 6.03 18.59
C ALA A 573 -2.99 6.01 19.68
N TYR A 574 -3.29 6.60 20.83
CA TYR A 574 -2.32 6.83 21.91
C TYR A 574 -2.79 6.26 23.25
N HIS A 575 -1.85 6.04 24.15
CA HIS A 575 -2.13 5.58 25.50
C HIS A 575 -2.48 6.74 26.44
N SER A 576 -3.77 6.89 26.82
CA SER A 576 -4.29 8.05 27.56
C SER A 576 -3.76 8.19 28.99
N LEU A 577 -3.13 7.15 29.56
CA LEU A 577 -2.45 7.25 30.84
C LEU A 577 -1.01 7.77 30.72
N GLU A 578 -0.44 7.80 29.52
CA GLU A 578 0.90 8.34 29.25
C GLU A 578 0.85 9.72 28.62
N PHE A 579 -0.15 9.99 27.78
CA PHE A 579 -0.30 11.26 27.07
C PHE A 579 -1.63 11.94 27.39
N HIS A 580 -1.61 13.25 27.47
CA HIS A 580 -2.83 14.06 27.47
C HIS A 580 -3.36 14.19 26.04
N GLU A 581 -4.67 14.21 25.90
CA GLU A 581 -5.32 14.45 24.59
C GLU A 581 -4.81 15.73 23.93
N ARG A 582 -4.67 16.82 24.67
CA ARG A 582 -4.15 18.10 24.17
C ARG A 582 -2.73 17.98 23.58
N THR A 583 -1.87 17.11 24.14
CA THR A 583 -0.51 16.89 23.65
C THR A 583 -0.54 16.20 22.31
N ILE A 584 -1.34 15.13 22.18
CA ILE A 584 -1.46 14.40 20.92
C ILE A 584 -2.25 15.20 19.88
N GLN A 585 -3.26 16.01 20.30
CA GLN A 585 -3.96 16.91 19.39
C GLN A 585 -3.00 17.96 18.81
N ALA A 586 -2.16 18.59 19.63
CA ALA A 586 -1.17 19.55 19.16
C ALA A 586 -0.15 18.90 18.20
N PHE A 587 0.25 17.65 18.47
CA PHE A 587 1.10 16.88 17.56
C PHE A 587 0.38 16.55 16.25
N SER A 588 -0.88 16.13 16.30
CA SER A 588 -1.73 15.87 15.14
C SER A 588 -1.89 17.12 14.25
N ASP A 589 -2.16 18.28 14.86
CA ASP A 589 -2.27 19.57 14.17
C ASP A 589 -0.94 19.99 13.52
N SER A 590 0.17 19.74 14.22
CA SER A 590 1.53 19.96 13.69
C SER A 590 1.80 19.05 12.48
N PHE A 591 1.44 17.77 12.56
CA PHE A 591 1.60 16.82 11.46
C PHE A 591 0.82 17.27 10.23
N LYS A 592 -0.48 17.62 10.38
CA LYS A 592 -1.29 18.17 9.28
C LYS A 592 -0.65 19.42 8.68
N THR A 593 -0.16 20.34 9.54
CA THR A 593 0.47 21.59 9.08
C THR A 593 1.73 21.32 8.26
N HIS A 594 2.57 20.38 8.69
CA HIS A 594 3.78 20.02 7.95
C HIS A 594 3.45 19.27 6.66
N LEU A 595 2.43 18.42 6.67
CA LEU A 595 1.97 17.73 5.45
C LEU A 595 1.52 18.76 4.39
N LEU A 596 0.70 19.73 4.76
CA LEU A 596 0.26 20.78 3.83
C LEU A 596 1.44 21.63 3.33
N LYS A 597 2.44 21.92 4.17
CA LYS A 597 3.66 22.64 3.75
C LYS A 597 4.51 21.83 2.76
N VAL A 598 4.67 20.53 2.99
CA VAL A 598 5.39 19.64 2.05
C VAL A 598 4.66 19.61 0.71
N MET A 599 3.33 19.45 0.74
CA MET A 599 2.51 19.49 -0.47
C MET A 599 2.62 20.82 -1.21
N GLU A 600 2.51 21.95 -0.50
CA GLU A 600 2.64 23.28 -1.09
C GLU A 600 4.02 23.49 -1.72
N HIS A 601 5.08 23.02 -1.06
CA HIS A 601 6.44 23.06 -1.59
C HIS A 601 6.56 22.26 -2.90
N CYS A 602 6.05 21.03 -2.95
CA CYS A 602 6.07 20.22 -4.16
C CYS A 602 5.27 20.86 -5.30
N LEU A 603 4.08 21.39 -5.00
CA LEU A 603 3.20 22.04 -5.99
C LEU A 603 3.76 23.37 -6.51
N ALA A 604 4.67 24.01 -5.77
CA ALA A 604 5.33 25.25 -6.18
C ALA A 604 6.63 25.01 -6.96
N GLN A 605 7.09 23.76 -7.04
CA GLN A 605 8.33 23.41 -7.75
C GLN A 605 8.12 23.49 -9.25
N ASP A 606 8.99 24.24 -9.95
CA ASP A 606 9.01 24.32 -11.40
C ASP A 606 9.84 23.16 -11.98
N GLY A 607 9.17 22.16 -12.52
CA GLY A 607 9.79 20.96 -13.12
C GLY A 607 10.20 19.90 -12.09
N THR A 608 10.63 18.76 -12.58
CA THR A 608 11.03 17.61 -11.75
C THR A 608 12.50 17.69 -11.37
N VAL A 609 12.80 17.42 -10.11
CA VAL A 609 14.15 17.32 -9.56
C VAL A 609 14.45 15.85 -9.29
N LEU A 610 15.45 15.31 -9.99
CA LEU A 610 15.86 13.91 -9.85
C LEU A 610 16.73 13.70 -8.61
N THR A 611 16.66 12.49 -8.08
CA THR A 611 17.51 12.00 -6.97
C THR A 611 18.31 10.78 -7.43
N PRO A 612 19.35 10.33 -6.71
CA PRO A 612 20.19 9.21 -7.12
C PRO A 612 19.41 7.95 -7.50
N SER A 613 18.37 7.60 -6.72
CA SER A 613 17.53 6.44 -7.01
C SER A 613 16.77 6.53 -8.34
N ASP A 614 16.45 7.72 -8.83
CA ASP A 614 15.84 7.91 -10.15
C ASP A 614 16.80 7.61 -11.31
N LEU A 615 18.12 7.68 -11.04
CA LEU A 615 19.17 7.40 -12.01
C LEU A 615 19.63 5.95 -11.99
N GLY A 616 19.11 5.14 -11.04
CA GLY A 616 19.52 3.75 -10.85
C GLY A 616 20.96 3.60 -10.34
N ASP A 617 21.50 4.60 -9.67
CA ASP A 617 22.85 4.62 -9.10
C ASP A 617 22.77 4.66 -7.56
N ASP A 618 22.83 3.50 -6.94
CA ASP A 618 22.73 3.35 -5.47
C ASP A 618 24.01 3.83 -4.73
N ASP A 619 25.12 4.03 -5.43
CA ASP A 619 26.39 4.51 -4.85
C ASP A 619 26.50 6.04 -4.87
N LEU A 620 25.71 6.74 -5.66
CA LEU A 620 25.71 8.19 -5.77
C LEU A 620 25.00 8.84 -4.59
N THR A 621 25.62 9.81 -3.95
CA THR A 621 24.98 10.58 -2.87
C THR A 621 24.25 11.82 -3.39
N LEU A 622 23.28 12.35 -2.62
CA LEU A 622 22.60 13.62 -2.96
C LEU A 622 23.60 14.78 -3.15
N ASP A 623 24.60 14.88 -2.27
CA ASP A 623 25.61 15.95 -2.35
C ASP A 623 26.49 15.84 -3.60
N GLU A 624 26.75 14.63 -4.07
CA GLU A 624 27.50 14.40 -5.31
C GLU A 624 26.64 14.72 -6.54
N LEU A 625 25.37 14.31 -6.52
CA LEU A 625 24.43 14.64 -7.58
C LEU A 625 24.22 16.16 -7.69
N ASP A 626 23.97 16.86 -6.58
CA ASP A 626 23.79 18.31 -6.56
C ASP A 626 25.03 19.02 -7.12
N LYS A 627 26.26 18.58 -6.80
CA LYS A 627 27.50 19.11 -7.40
C LYS A 627 27.63 18.83 -8.88
N LEU A 628 27.18 17.67 -9.36
CA LEU A 628 27.16 17.36 -10.79
C LEU A 628 26.18 18.27 -11.54
N MET A 629 25.00 18.49 -10.97
CA MET A 629 23.97 19.37 -11.54
C MET A 629 24.37 20.85 -11.56
N GLU A 630 25.27 21.31 -10.68
CA GLU A 630 25.82 22.68 -10.70
C GLU A 630 26.82 22.90 -11.84
N ILE A 631 27.38 21.84 -12.42
CA ILE A 631 28.39 21.92 -13.51
C ILE A 631 27.71 22.02 -14.88
N PHE A 632 26.49 21.57 -15.00
CA PHE A 632 25.71 21.60 -16.24
C PHE A 632 24.67 22.72 -16.22
#